data_9f57c06f3c43a2945fb43719d33c1d44
#
_entry.id   9f57c06f3c43a2945fb43719d33c1d44
#
_cell.length_a   1.000
_cell.length_b   1.000
_cell.length_c   1.000
_cell.angle_alpha   90.00
_cell.angle_beta   90.00
_cell.angle_gamma   90.00
#
_symmetry.space_group_name_H-M   'P 1'
#
loop_
_entity.id
_entity.type
_entity.pdbx_description
1 polymer ?
#
loop_
_entity_poly.entity_id
_entity_poly.type
_entity_poly.pdbx_seq_one_letter_code
_entity_poly.pdbx_strand_id
1 'polypeptide(L)'
;MGKNVVIIGTQWGDEGKGKIVDLITDKVSSVVRFQGGHNAGHTLVIEGKKTVLHLIPSGILRKNVNCYIGHGVVLSMTALLKEMNELEDSGVEVSSRLKISPGCPLILPYHIELDIAREVHRGKAAIGTTAVSYTHLTLPTILLV
;
A
#
# COMPACT_ATOMS: atom_id res chain seq x y z
N MET A 1 3.71 12.57 26.08
CA MET A 1 3.94 11.23 25.51
C MET A 1 3.23 11.15 24.15
N GLY A 2 3.94 10.89 23.06
CA GLY A 2 3.36 10.63 21.76
C GLY A 2 2.54 9.34 21.82
N LYS A 3 1.32 9.38 21.32
CA LYS A 3 0.48 8.18 21.22
C LYS A 3 0.59 7.66 19.79
N ASN A 4 1.19 6.49 19.62
CA ASN A 4 1.17 5.77 18.37
C ASN A 4 -0.11 4.94 18.28
N VAL A 5 -0.74 4.90 17.10
CA VAL A 5 -1.95 4.13 16.84
C VAL A 5 -1.65 3.11 15.75
N VAL A 6 -1.97 1.85 15.98
CA VAL A 6 -1.88 0.77 14.99
C VAL A 6 -3.29 0.36 14.60
N ILE A 7 -3.57 0.32 13.30
CA ILE A 7 -4.85 -0.10 12.75
C ILE A 7 -4.66 -1.43 12.03
N ILE A 8 -5.33 -2.44 12.51
CA ILE A 8 -5.26 -3.81 11.99
C ILE A 8 -6.66 -4.23 11.55
N GLY A 9 -6.77 -4.85 10.38
CA GLY A 9 -7.99 -5.56 9.98
C GLY A 9 -7.92 -7.02 10.42
N THR A 10 -9.02 -7.52 10.97
CA THR A 10 -9.11 -8.89 11.50
C THR A 10 -10.12 -9.74 10.75
N GLN A 11 -10.60 -9.27 9.60
CA GLN A 11 -11.54 -9.99 8.72
C GLN A 11 -10.96 -10.17 7.32
N TRP A 12 -11.78 -10.04 6.29
CA TRP A 12 -11.46 -10.41 4.91
C TRP A 12 -10.64 -9.39 4.09
N GLY A 13 -10.24 -8.27 4.68
CA GLY A 13 -9.39 -7.27 4.03
C GLY A 13 -10.11 -6.02 3.50
N ASP A 14 -11.43 -6.05 3.40
CA ASP A 14 -12.27 -4.96 2.90
C ASP A 14 -13.10 -4.24 3.98
N GLU A 15 -12.70 -4.37 5.25
CA GLU A 15 -13.41 -3.82 6.42
C GLU A 15 -13.44 -2.28 6.48
N GLY A 16 -12.80 -1.61 5.52
CA GLY A 16 -12.77 -0.16 5.50
C GLY A 16 -11.68 0.49 6.36
N LYS A 17 -10.60 -0.25 6.67
CA LYS A 17 -9.41 0.27 7.40
C LYS A 17 -8.94 1.63 6.88
N GLY A 18 -8.94 1.79 5.56
CA GLY A 18 -8.53 3.03 4.93
C GLY A 18 -9.34 4.25 5.37
N LYS A 19 -10.65 4.11 5.56
CA LYS A 19 -11.51 5.19 6.06
C LYS A 19 -11.16 5.58 7.50
N ILE A 20 -10.84 4.59 8.34
CA ILE A 20 -10.42 4.85 9.72
C ILE A 20 -9.07 5.54 9.75
N VAL A 21 -8.12 5.10 8.92
CA VAL A 21 -6.82 5.79 8.78
C VAL A 21 -7.03 7.22 8.35
N ASP A 22 -7.86 7.48 7.35
CA ASP A 22 -8.12 8.83 6.85
C ASP A 22 -8.73 9.75 7.92
N LEU A 23 -9.67 9.26 8.72
CA LEU A 23 -10.29 10.00 9.80
C LEU A 23 -9.30 10.49 10.87
N ILE A 24 -8.23 9.76 11.11
CA ILE A 24 -7.23 10.12 12.12
C ILE A 24 -6.00 10.81 11.53
N THR A 25 -5.85 10.79 10.20
CA THR A 25 -4.66 11.32 9.52
C THR A 25 -4.42 12.80 9.79
N ASP A 26 -5.45 13.59 9.98
CA ASP A 26 -5.32 15.02 10.32
C ASP A 26 -4.73 15.28 11.71
N LYS A 27 -4.68 14.25 12.56
CA LYS A 27 -4.21 14.34 13.95
C LYS A 27 -2.82 13.71 14.16
N VAL A 28 -2.18 13.25 13.09
CA VAL A 28 -0.89 12.57 13.16
C VAL A 28 0.17 13.30 12.33
N SER A 29 1.41 13.18 12.70
CA SER A 29 2.55 13.72 11.97
C SER A 29 3.09 12.75 10.90
N SER A 30 2.71 11.47 11.00
CA SER A 30 3.24 10.43 10.12
C SER A 30 2.27 9.29 9.94
N VAL A 31 2.27 8.70 8.74
CA VAL A 31 1.51 7.49 8.41
C VAL A 31 2.47 6.44 7.86
N VAL A 32 2.42 5.25 8.41
CA VAL A 32 3.27 4.12 8.00
C VAL A 32 2.40 3.02 7.41
N ARG A 33 2.65 2.63 6.17
CA ARG A 33 2.16 1.39 5.62
C ARG A 33 3.21 0.31 5.87
N PHE A 34 2.90 -0.67 6.68
CA PHE A 34 3.88 -1.64 7.14
C PHE A 34 3.80 -3.00 6.44
N GLN A 35 2.73 -3.28 5.68
CA GLN A 35 2.56 -4.55 4.97
C GLN A 35 1.63 -4.44 3.75
N GLY A 36 1.55 -5.53 2.97
CA GLY A 36 0.70 -5.66 1.79
C GLY A 36 1.41 -5.27 0.50
N GLY A 37 0.66 -5.04 -0.55
CA GLY A 37 1.14 -4.66 -1.89
C GLY A 37 0.19 -3.69 -2.58
N HIS A 38 0.25 -3.60 -3.89
CA HIS A 38 -0.56 -2.69 -4.72
C HIS A 38 -1.87 -3.30 -5.24
N ASN A 39 -2.25 -4.47 -4.73
CA ASN A 39 -3.42 -5.24 -5.18
C ASN A 39 -4.77 -4.61 -4.83
N ALA A 40 -4.84 -3.83 -3.76
CA ALA A 40 -6.06 -3.16 -3.34
C ALA A 40 -5.94 -1.65 -3.49
N GLY A 41 -6.91 -1.03 -4.16
CA GLY A 41 -7.02 0.42 -4.25
C GLY A 41 -7.79 0.98 -3.06
N HIS A 42 -7.29 2.07 -2.49
CA HIS A 42 -7.97 2.84 -1.47
C HIS A 42 -8.44 4.16 -2.05
N THR A 43 -9.75 4.32 -2.19
CA THR A 43 -10.35 5.53 -2.73
C THR A 43 -10.62 6.55 -1.62
N LEU A 44 -10.10 7.74 -1.81
CA LEU A 44 -10.30 8.91 -0.95
C LEU A 44 -11.02 10.01 -1.70
N VAL A 45 -11.82 10.78 -0.98
CA VAL A 45 -12.44 12.00 -1.50
C VAL A 45 -12.04 13.14 -0.57
N ILE A 46 -11.17 14.02 -1.07
CA ILE A 46 -10.70 15.20 -0.33
C ILE A 46 -11.06 16.44 -1.14
N GLU A 47 -11.77 17.37 -0.52
CA GLU A 47 -12.24 18.61 -1.16
C GLU A 47 -12.99 18.37 -2.50
N GLY A 48 -13.77 17.27 -2.55
CA GLY A 48 -14.51 16.88 -3.74
C GLY A 48 -13.68 16.16 -4.82
N LYS A 49 -12.36 16.09 -4.69
CA LYS A 49 -11.47 15.38 -5.62
C LYS A 49 -11.32 13.91 -5.20
N LYS A 50 -11.68 13.01 -6.11
CA LYS A 50 -11.51 11.57 -5.90
C LYS A 50 -10.09 11.14 -6.31
N THR A 51 -9.36 10.54 -5.38
CA THR A 51 -8.03 10.00 -5.60
C THR A 51 -7.98 8.53 -5.18
N VAL A 52 -7.35 7.68 -5.98
CA VAL A 52 -7.16 6.26 -5.66
C VAL A 52 -5.70 6.03 -5.35
N LEU A 53 -5.42 5.47 -4.18
CA LEU A 53 -4.08 5.11 -3.74
C LEU A 53 -3.94 3.59 -3.67
N HIS A 54 -2.80 3.06 -4.09
CA HIS A 54 -2.51 1.62 -4.06
C HIS A 54 -1.34 1.28 -3.13
N LEU A 55 -0.22 1.95 -3.25
CA LEU A 55 0.99 1.75 -2.45
C LEU A 55 1.23 2.86 -1.44
N ILE A 56 0.99 4.09 -1.85
CA ILE A 56 1.32 5.28 -1.06
C ILE A 56 0.32 5.43 0.09
N PRO A 57 0.77 5.67 1.32
CA PRO A 57 -0.13 5.91 2.44
C PRO A 57 -1.00 7.16 2.25
N SER A 58 -2.26 7.10 2.70
CA SER A 58 -3.25 8.17 2.53
C SER A 58 -2.82 9.53 3.11
N GLY A 59 -1.92 9.51 4.10
CA GLY A 59 -1.34 10.72 4.67
C GLY A 59 -0.65 11.64 3.65
N ILE A 60 -0.26 11.11 2.47
CA ILE A 60 0.38 11.90 1.42
C ILE A 60 -0.49 13.06 0.93
N LEU A 61 -1.81 12.91 0.99
CA LEU A 61 -2.78 13.92 0.58
C LEU A 61 -2.91 15.07 1.59
N ARG A 62 -2.28 14.96 2.76
CA ARG A 62 -2.24 16.00 3.81
C ARG A 62 -0.87 16.66 3.83
N LYS A 63 -0.80 17.98 3.69
CA LYS A 63 0.46 18.75 3.50
C LYS A 63 1.52 18.55 4.59
N ASN A 64 1.11 18.30 5.82
CA ASN A 64 2.00 18.24 6.98
C ASN A 64 2.27 16.80 7.48
N VAL A 65 1.93 15.79 6.69
CA VAL A 65 2.06 14.39 7.09
C VAL A 65 3.17 13.72 6.29
N ASN A 66 4.12 13.11 6.98
CA ASN A 66 5.14 12.27 6.36
C ASN A 66 4.61 10.85 6.15
N CYS A 67 4.98 10.24 5.04
CA CYS A 67 4.54 8.91 4.68
C CYS A 67 5.71 7.94 4.60
N TYR A 68 5.50 6.75 5.13
CA TYR A 68 6.53 5.71 5.16
C TYR A 68 5.98 4.40 4.59
N ILE A 69 6.77 3.77 3.73
CA ILE A 69 6.54 2.39 3.28
C ILE A 69 7.54 1.51 4.01
N GLY A 70 7.04 0.63 4.88
CA GLY A 70 7.83 -0.27 5.71
C GLY A 70 8.23 -1.55 4.97
N HIS A 71 9.22 -2.24 5.48
CA HIS A 71 9.83 -3.43 4.87
C HIS A 71 8.89 -4.63 4.66
N GLY A 72 7.74 -4.67 5.30
CA GLY A 72 6.71 -5.70 5.05
C GLY A 72 5.83 -5.43 3.81
N VAL A 73 6.06 -4.32 3.11
CA VAL A 73 5.35 -4.01 1.85
C VAL A 73 6.10 -4.61 0.68
N VAL A 74 5.39 -5.40 -0.14
CA VAL A 74 5.91 -5.90 -1.41
C VAL A 74 5.75 -4.83 -2.47
N LEU A 75 6.87 -4.34 -2.99
CA LEU A 75 6.94 -3.12 -3.77
C LEU A 75 7.09 -3.40 -5.27
N SER A 76 6.12 -2.96 -6.06
CA SER A 76 6.26 -2.84 -7.51
C SER A 76 6.78 -1.42 -7.84
N MET A 77 8.00 -1.33 -8.33
CA MET A 77 8.58 -0.03 -8.69
C MET A 77 7.80 0.68 -9.80
N THR A 78 7.33 -0.08 -10.78
CA THR A 78 6.50 0.47 -11.88
C THR A 78 5.18 1.06 -11.36
N ALA A 79 4.51 0.33 -10.46
CA ALA A 79 3.27 0.80 -9.87
C ALA A 79 3.50 2.02 -8.97
N LEU A 80 4.57 2.01 -8.18
CA LEU A 80 4.93 3.12 -7.30
C LEU A 80 5.23 4.40 -8.09
N LEU A 81 6.09 4.31 -9.09
CA LEU A 81 6.47 5.48 -9.91
C LEU A 81 5.27 6.06 -10.65
N LYS A 82 4.39 5.20 -11.17
CA LYS A 82 3.14 5.64 -11.79
C LYS A 82 2.28 6.41 -10.81
N GLU A 83 2.05 5.85 -9.62
CA GLU A 83 1.23 6.48 -8.58
C GLU A 83 1.85 7.80 -8.08
N MET A 84 3.18 7.87 -7.94
CA MET A 84 3.88 9.11 -7.59
C MET A 84 3.66 10.19 -8.64
N ASN A 85 3.87 9.88 -9.92
CA ASN A 85 3.69 10.83 -11.00
C ASN A 85 2.24 11.35 -11.08
N GLU A 86 1.25 10.46 -10.99
CA GLU A 86 -0.18 10.85 -10.99
C GLU A 86 -0.53 11.82 -9.84
N LEU A 87 0.07 11.60 -8.67
CA LEU A 87 -0.10 12.49 -7.52
C LEU A 87 0.61 13.84 -7.71
N GLU A 88 1.84 13.83 -8.18
CA GLU A 88 2.62 15.04 -8.43
C GLU A 88 1.98 15.90 -9.54
N ASP A 89 1.50 15.30 -10.61
CA ASP A 89 0.72 15.97 -11.66
C ASP A 89 -0.58 16.59 -11.11
N SER A 90 -1.12 16.01 -10.06
CA SER A 90 -2.29 16.57 -9.37
C SER A 90 -1.96 17.66 -8.35
N GLY A 91 -0.69 18.04 -8.21
CA GLY A 91 -0.20 19.07 -7.31
C GLY A 91 0.10 18.59 -5.87
N VAL A 92 0.17 17.27 -5.66
CA VAL A 92 0.56 16.69 -4.37
C VAL A 92 2.06 16.50 -4.31
N GLU A 93 2.71 17.09 -3.32
CA GLU A 93 4.14 16.93 -3.11
C GLU A 93 4.44 15.55 -2.49
N VAL A 94 4.99 14.63 -3.30
CA VAL A 94 5.24 13.24 -2.88
C VAL A 94 6.69 13.02 -2.50
N SER A 95 7.63 13.36 -3.39
CA SER A 95 9.04 12.98 -3.30
C SER A 95 9.74 13.44 -2.03
N SER A 96 9.39 14.60 -1.48
CA SER A 96 9.98 15.13 -0.24
C SER A 96 9.45 14.44 1.03
N ARG A 97 8.21 13.92 0.99
CA ARG A 97 7.50 13.39 2.16
C ARG A 97 7.36 11.88 2.20
N LEU A 98 7.56 11.20 1.07
CA LEU A 98 7.53 9.74 1.02
C LEU A 98 8.90 9.16 1.33
N LYS A 99 8.98 8.28 2.31
CA LYS A 99 10.18 7.51 2.66
C LYS A 99 9.90 6.03 2.51
N ILE A 100 10.84 5.31 1.91
CA ILE A 100 10.69 3.88 1.61
C ILE A 100 11.80 3.13 2.32
N SER A 101 11.44 2.06 3.01
CA SER A 101 12.41 1.19 3.64
C SER A 101 13.27 0.48 2.60
N PRO A 102 14.59 0.47 2.74
CA PRO A 102 15.48 -0.29 1.84
C PRO A 102 15.28 -1.80 1.94
N GLY A 103 14.61 -2.28 2.98
CA GLY A 103 14.29 -3.70 3.16
C GLY A 103 13.00 -4.16 2.48
N CYS A 104 12.32 -3.31 1.70
CA CYS A 104 11.12 -3.74 0.96
C CYS A 104 11.46 -4.80 -0.09
N PRO A 105 10.80 -5.96 -0.11
CA PRO A 105 10.93 -6.92 -1.20
C PRO A 105 10.36 -6.32 -2.49
N LEU A 106 11.06 -6.54 -3.61
CA LEU A 106 10.69 -6.01 -4.91
C LEU A 106 9.96 -7.04 -5.76
N ILE A 107 8.91 -6.60 -6.45
CA ILE A 107 8.28 -7.35 -7.54
C ILE A 107 9.09 -7.07 -8.80
N LEU A 108 9.76 -8.09 -9.31
CA LEU A 108 10.51 -8.04 -10.57
C LEU A 108 9.67 -8.62 -11.72
N PRO A 109 9.94 -8.27 -12.97
CA PRO A 109 9.16 -8.72 -14.12
C PRO A 109 8.97 -10.22 -14.18
N TYR A 110 10.01 -11.00 -13.91
CA TYR A 110 9.93 -12.47 -13.93
C TYR A 110 8.97 -13.06 -12.89
N HIS A 111 8.74 -12.36 -11.76
CA HIS A 111 7.74 -12.80 -10.78
C HIS A 111 6.34 -12.76 -11.39
N ILE A 112 6.05 -11.72 -12.17
CA ILE A 112 4.76 -11.55 -12.85
C ILE A 112 4.55 -12.67 -13.88
N GLU A 113 5.57 -12.95 -14.69
CA GLU A 113 5.55 -14.01 -15.70
C GLU A 113 5.37 -15.39 -15.09
N LEU A 114 6.08 -15.69 -14.01
CA LEU A 114 5.93 -16.95 -13.28
C LEU A 114 4.52 -17.12 -12.70
N ASP A 115 3.94 -16.05 -12.21
CA ASP A 115 2.61 -16.09 -11.63
C ASP A 115 1.55 -16.32 -12.72
N ILE A 116 1.64 -15.63 -13.84
CA ILE A 116 0.79 -15.86 -15.01
C ILE A 116 0.89 -17.32 -15.48
N ALA A 117 2.11 -17.85 -15.60
CA ALA A 117 2.33 -19.23 -16.01
C ALA A 117 1.71 -20.24 -15.02
N ARG A 118 1.82 -19.98 -13.73
CA ARG A 118 1.19 -20.82 -12.68
C ARG A 118 -0.34 -20.77 -12.75
N GLU A 119 -0.92 -19.59 -12.94
CA GLU A 119 -2.37 -19.43 -13.06
C GLU A 119 -2.91 -20.14 -14.31
N VAL A 120 -2.22 -20.04 -15.44
CA VAL A 120 -2.56 -20.78 -16.68
C VAL A 120 -2.51 -22.30 -16.42
N HIS A 121 -1.51 -22.78 -15.70
CA HIS A 121 -1.38 -24.22 -15.39
C HIS A 121 -2.48 -24.72 -14.43
N ARG A 122 -2.92 -23.88 -13.49
CA ARG A 122 -4.00 -24.20 -12.54
C ARG A 122 -5.40 -24.21 -13.19
N GLY A 123 -5.61 -23.54 -14.28
CA GLY A 123 -6.87 -23.46 -14.99
C GLY A 123 -8.05 -23.07 -14.09
N LYS A 124 -9.06 -23.94 -13.92
CA LYS A 124 -10.24 -23.68 -13.09
C LYS A 124 -9.97 -23.51 -11.59
N ALA A 125 -8.78 -23.87 -11.11
CA ALA A 125 -8.34 -23.70 -9.73
C ALA A 125 -7.49 -22.43 -9.53
N ALA A 126 -7.49 -21.53 -10.51
CA ALA A 126 -6.80 -20.26 -10.44
C ALA A 126 -7.35 -19.40 -9.27
N ILE A 127 -6.45 -18.87 -8.46
CA ILE A 127 -6.79 -18.13 -7.23
C ILE A 127 -6.78 -16.61 -7.47
N GLY A 128 -6.33 -16.18 -8.66
CA GLY A 128 -6.16 -14.77 -9.03
C GLY A 128 -4.71 -14.35 -9.17
N THR A 129 -4.51 -13.17 -9.74
CA THR A 129 -3.22 -12.68 -10.19
C THR A 129 -2.23 -12.32 -9.09
N THR A 130 -0.99 -12.14 -9.48
CA THR A 130 0.26 -11.80 -8.75
C THR A 130 0.09 -10.98 -7.46
N ALA A 131 -0.84 -10.05 -7.46
CA ALA A 131 -1.09 -9.19 -6.33
C ALA A 131 -1.68 -9.93 -5.10
N VAL A 132 -2.37 -11.06 -5.30
CA VAL A 132 -2.93 -11.89 -4.22
C VAL A 132 -1.90 -12.92 -3.74
N SER A 133 -1.09 -13.47 -4.64
CA SER A 133 -0.07 -14.47 -4.31
C SER A 133 1.04 -13.93 -3.42
N TYR A 134 1.41 -12.66 -3.55
CA TYR A 134 2.42 -12.03 -2.69
C TYR A 134 1.96 -11.83 -1.24
N THR A 135 0.67 -11.73 -0.98
CA THR A 135 0.17 -11.70 0.40
C THR A 135 0.40 -13.04 1.10
N HIS A 136 0.48 -14.15 0.37
CA HIS A 136 0.81 -15.46 0.93
C HIS A 136 2.31 -15.69 1.17
N LEU A 137 3.17 -14.99 0.43
CA LEU A 137 4.61 -15.04 0.65
C LEU A 137 5.08 -14.16 1.82
N THR A 138 4.25 -13.23 2.24
CA THR A 138 4.53 -12.32 3.35
C THR A 138 3.78 -12.65 4.64
N LEU A 139 3.15 -13.83 4.72
CA LEU A 139 2.60 -14.35 5.97
C LEU A 139 3.62 -15.27 6.66
N PRO A 140 3.74 -15.25 7.94
CA PRO A 140 3.23 -14.32 8.94
C PRO A 140 4.35 -13.62 9.67
N THR A 141 4.59 -12.38 9.42
CA THR A 141 5.31 -11.59 10.40
C THR A 141 4.32 -10.64 11.07
N ILE A 142 3.36 -11.25 11.72
CA ILE A 142 2.78 -10.62 12.88
C ILE A 142 3.85 -10.75 13.92
N LEU A 143 4.48 -9.72 14.24
CA LEU A 143 5.24 -9.57 15.44
C LEU A 143 4.88 -8.26 16.00
N LEU A 144 4.18 -8.45 17.06
CA LEU A 144 4.78 -8.48 18.37
C LEU A 144 5.82 -7.39 18.58
N VAL A 145 5.36 -6.33 19.05
CA VAL A 145 5.87 -5.88 20.34
C VAL A 145 4.68 -5.45 21.17
#